data_42cb1bd69a017685ac8ff1986a890f09
#
_entry.id   42cb1bd69a017685ac8ff1986a890f09
#
_cell.length_a   1.000
_cell.length_b   1.000
_cell.length_c   1.000
_cell.angle_alpha   90.00
_cell.angle_beta   90.00
_cell.angle_gamma   90.00
#
_symmetry.space_group_name_H-M   'P 1'
#
loop_
_entity.id
_entity.type
_entity.pdbx_description
1 polymer ?
#
loop_
_entity_poly.entity_id
_entity_poly.type
_entity_poly.pdbx_seq_one_letter_code
_entity_poly.pdbx_strand_id
1 'polypeptide(L)'
;FEQARKRQKQNPGTQYLGTVLQHLVAAKLCLIMPENSFEIHGASVADGPTDRNGDFVINNTIIHCTTMPGALLIEKCKTNLRNGTHPVIITIFDRVHTALNLAEDAGLAGRVEVWDVQQFLSANVYEHSLFDESKRNSTLSDIISRYNNIVLDTETDPSLRIEFDAK
;
A
#
# COMPACT_ATOMS: atom_id res chain seq x y z
N PHE A 1 6.00 -9.87 4.49
CA PHE A 1 6.62 -9.61 3.18
C PHE A 1 7.56 -10.73 2.71
N GLU A 2 8.40 -11.30 3.57
CA GLU A 2 9.34 -12.35 3.17
C GLU A 2 8.65 -13.60 2.60
N GLN A 3 7.58 -14.06 3.24
CA GLN A 3 6.81 -15.19 2.75
C GLN A 3 6.16 -14.90 1.37
N ALA A 4 5.59 -13.72 1.18
CA ALA A 4 5.03 -13.29 -0.10
C ALA A 4 6.11 -13.21 -1.20
N ARG A 5 7.30 -12.68 -0.86
CA ARG A 5 8.46 -12.64 -1.75
C ARG A 5 8.93 -14.05 -2.14
N LYS A 6 8.99 -14.98 -1.19
CA LYS A 6 9.33 -16.38 -1.43
C LYS A 6 8.32 -17.07 -2.35
N ARG A 7 7.02 -16.89 -2.08
CA ARG A 7 5.93 -17.42 -2.93
C ARG A 7 5.99 -16.87 -4.34
N GLN A 8 6.21 -15.58 -4.51
CA GLN A 8 6.30 -14.96 -5.83
C GLN A 8 7.46 -15.54 -6.64
N LYS A 9 8.60 -15.85 -6.01
CA LYS A 9 9.72 -16.53 -6.66
C LYS A 9 9.38 -17.96 -7.09
N GLN A 10 8.53 -18.64 -6.33
CA GLN A 10 8.09 -20.02 -6.63
C GLN A 10 7.02 -20.07 -7.70
N ASN A 11 6.27 -18.99 -7.89
CA ASN A 11 5.18 -18.88 -8.86
C ASN A 11 5.40 -17.64 -9.76
N PRO A 12 6.27 -17.75 -10.77
CA PRO A 12 6.53 -16.66 -11.71
C PRO A 12 5.23 -16.24 -12.41
N GLY A 13 5.00 -14.92 -12.50
CA GLY A 13 3.80 -14.34 -13.10
C GLY A 13 2.71 -13.92 -12.12
N THR A 14 2.82 -14.30 -10.84
CA THR A 14 1.92 -13.82 -9.78
C THR A 14 2.52 -12.63 -9.03
N GLN A 15 1.70 -11.69 -8.60
CA GLN A 15 2.16 -10.47 -7.92
C GLN A 15 1.82 -10.48 -6.42
N TYR A 16 2.09 -11.58 -5.73
CA TYR A 16 1.79 -11.73 -4.30
C TYR A 16 2.31 -10.58 -3.43
N LEU A 17 3.51 -10.10 -3.68
CA LEU A 17 4.11 -9.03 -2.89
C LEU A 17 3.38 -7.70 -3.07
N GLY A 18 2.96 -7.39 -4.30
CA GLY A 18 2.16 -6.21 -4.62
C GLY A 18 0.80 -6.25 -3.94
N THR A 19 0.11 -7.37 -4.04
CA THR A 19 -1.19 -7.61 -3.40
C THR A 19 -1.11 -7.44 -1.88
N VAL A 20 -0.14 -8.08 -1.23
CA VAL A 20 0.09 -7.94 0.21
C VAL A 20 0.37 -6.49 0.60
N LEU A 21 1.20 -5.78 -0.16
CA LEU A 21 1.50 -4.37 0.08
C LEU A 21 0.23 -3.51 0.02
N GLN A 22 -0.54 -3.62 -1.07
CA GLN A 22 -1.76 -2.83 -1.27
C GLN A 22 -2.78 -3.09 -0.16
N HIS A 23 -3.04 -4.35 0.19
CA HIS A 23 -4.02 -4.70 1.22
C HIS A 23 -3.59 -4.34 2.64
N LEU A 24 -2.29 -4.36 2.96
CA LEU A 24 -1.79 -3.87 4.24
C LEU A 24 -1.95 -2.35 4.35
N VAL A 25 -1.70 -1.61 3.26
CA VAL A 25 -1.98 -0.17 3.22
C VAL A 25 -3.48 0.09 3.39
N ALA A 26 -4.34 -0.65 2.69
CA ALA A 26 -5.80 -0.56 2.86
C ALA A 26 -6.22 -0.83 4.30
N ALA A 27 -5.73 -1.91 4.91
CA ALA A 27 -6.05 -2.28 6.30
C ALA A 27 -5.68 -1.18 7.30
N LYS A 28 -4.51 -0.57 7.12
CA LYS A 28 -4.10 0.59 7.92
C LYS A 28 -5.04 1.78 7.71
N LEU A 29 -5.35 2.12 6.47
CA LEU A 29 -6.25 3.24 6.16
C LEU A 29 -7.63 3.02 6.77
N CYS A 30 -8.18 1.81 6.71
CA CYS A 30 -9.44 1.45 7.38
C CYS A 30 -9.41 1.61 8.91
N LEU A 31 -8.25 1.60 9.53
CA LEU A 31 -8.13 1.77 10.97
C LEU A 31 -8.24 3.24 11.41
N ILE A 32 -7.77 4.15 10.56
CA ILE A 32 -7.65 5.58 10.87
C ILE A 32 -8.68 6.46 10.18
N MET A 33 -9.32 5.95 9.11
CA MET A 33 -10.27 6.70 8.30
C MET A 33 -11.71 6.30 8.66
N PRO A 34 -12.69 7.21 8.50
CA PRO A 34 -14.10 6.85 8.59
C PRO A 34 -14.47 5.75 7.58
N GLU A 35 -15.47 4.96 7.91
CA GLU A 35 -16.01 3.95 6.99
C GLU A 35 -16.44 4.59 5.66
N ASN A 36 -16.18 3.90 4.55
CA ASN A 36 -16.51 4.33 3.19
C ASN A 36 -15.82 5.64 2.72
N SER A 37 -14.73 6.05 3.36
CA SER A 37 -13.99 7.26 2.95
C SER A 37 -13.11 7.04 1.71
N PHE A 38 -12.88 5.81 1.28
CA PHE A 38 -12.18 5.41 0.06
C PHE A 38 -12.63 4.01 -0.37
N GLU A 39 -12.40 3.68 -1.64
CA GLU A 39 -12.73 2.37 -2.19
C GLU A 39 -11.55 1.41 -2.08
N ILE A 40 -11.85 0.14 -1.80
CA ILE A 40 -10.86 -0.95 -1.78
C ILE A 40 -11.13 -1.85 -2.99
N HIS A 41 -10.11 -2.05 -3.81
CA HIS A 41 -10.18 -2.90 -4.98
C HIS A 41 -9.22 -4.08 -4.83
N GLY A 42 -9.59 -5.25 -5.39
CA GLY A 42 -8.70 -6.38 -5.49
C GLY A 42 -7.47 -6.03 -6.34
N ALA A 43 -6.30 -6.48 -5.91
CA ALA A 43 -5.05 -6.23 -6.65
C ALA A 43 -5.03 -6.93 -8.02
N SER A 44 -5.86 -7.96 -8.19
CA SER A 44 -6.01 -8.71 -9.45
C SER A 44 -6.98 -8.07 -10.44
N VAL A 45 -7.74 -7.06 -10.02
CA VAL A 45 -8.58 -6.30 -10.96
C VAL A 45 -7.64 -5.47 -11.82
N ALA A 46 -7.27 -6.05 -12.97
CA ALA A 46 -6.47 -5.35 -13.98
C ALA A 46 -7.01 -3.93 -14.14
N ASP A 47 -6.10 -2.97 -14.27
CA ASP A 47 -6.41 -1.62 -14.69
C ASP A 47 -7.28 -1.76 -15.97
N GLY A 48 -8.61 -1.81 -15.78
CA GLY A 48 -9.54 -1.74 -16.89
C GLY A 48 -9.33 -0.40 -17.59
N PRO A 49 -9.99 -0.12 -18.72
CA PRO A 49 -9.81 1.12 -19.45
C PRO A 49 -10.25 2.38 -18.67
N THR A 50 -10.65 2.25 -17.43
CA THR A 50 -10.82 3.35 -16.50
C THR A 50 -9.45 3.73 -15.94
N ASP A 51 -8.97 4.84 -16.40
CA ASP A 51 -7.75 5.56 -16.00
C ASP A 51 -7.82 5.88 -14.48
N ARG A 52 -7.56 4.86 -13.63
CA ARG A 52 -7.56 5.06 -12.18
C ARG A 52 -6.41 5.98 -11.82
N ASN A 53 -6.73 7.03 -11.11
CA ASN A 53 -5.75 8.03 -10.68
C ASN A 53 -4.70 7.45 -9.72
N GLY A 54 -4.99 6.33 -9.03
CA GLY A 54 -4.13 5.62 -8.08
C GLY A 54 -4.86 4.46 -7.40
N ASP A 55 -4.19 3.78 -6.45
CA ASP A 55 -4.78 2.66 -5.69
C ASP A 55 -5.77 3.15 -4.63
N PHE A 56 -5.49 4.31 -4.01
CA PHE A 56 -6.40 4.96 -3.07
C PHE A 56 -6.49 6.45 -3.36
N VAL A 57 -7.71 6.97 -3.35
CA VAL A 57 -8.01 8.39 -3.48
C VAL A 57 -8.60 8.87 -2.17
N ILE A 58 -7.89 9.75 -1.47
CA ILE A 58 -8.30 10.29 -0.18
C ILE A 58 -8.22 11.81 -0.23
N ASN A 59 -9.37 12.47 -0.30
CA ASN A 59 -9.46 13.91 -0.53
C ASN A 59 -8.64 14.33 -1.77
N ASN A 60 -7.60 15.14 -1.60
CA ASN A 60 -6.69 15.57 -2.66
C ASN A 60 -5.40 14.72 -2.75
N THR A 61 -5.30 13.63 -1.99
CA THR A 61 -4.14 12.75 -1.99
C THR A 61 -4.42 11.49 -2.79
N ILE A 62 -3.50 11.15 -3.68
CA ILE A 62 -3.53 9.94 -4.49
C ILE A 62 -2.41 9.03 -4.04
N ILE A 63 -2.74 7.86 -3.52
CA ILE A 63 -1.76 6.88 -3.07
C ILE A 63 -1.58 5.82 -4.15
N HIS A 64 -0.32 5.57 -4.50
CA HIS A 64 0.12 4.51 -5.39
C HIS A 64 0.91 3.47 -4.61
N CYS A 65 0.48 2.22 -4.65
CA CYS A 65 1.14 1.08 -4.00
C CYS A 65 1.89 0.26 -5.06
N THR A 66 3.21 0.16 -4.95
CA THR A 66 3.99 -0.61 -5.91
C THR A 66 5.23 -1.25 -5.28
N THR A 67 5.59 -2.43 -5.75
CA THR A 67 6.87 -3.07 -5.44
C THR A 67 7.91 -2.84 -6.51
N MET A 68 7.53 -2.24 -7.65
CA MET A 68 8.40 -1.98 -8.79
C MET A 68 8.07 -0.60 -9.39
N PRO A 69 8.49 0.51 -8.74
CA PRO A 69 8.29 1.84 -9.30
C PRO A 69 9.00 1.97 -10.66
N GLY A 70 8.32 2.57 -11.63
CA GLY A 70 8.82 2.74 -12.98
C GLY A 70 8.31 4.03 -13.63
N ALA A 71 8.76 4.32 -14.86
CA ALA A 71 8.45 5.55 -15.58
C ALA A 71 6.94 5.80 -15.74
N LEU A 72 6.15 4.74 -15.99
CA LEU A 72 4.69 4.87 -16.14
C LEU A 72 4.02 5.37 -14.85
N LEU A 73 4.49 4.95 -13.68
CA LEU A 73 4.01 5.47 -12.41
C LEU A 73 4.33 6.95 -12.25
N ILE A 74 5.53 7.37 -12.65
CA ILE A 74 5.94 8.78 -12.58
C ILE A 74 5.08 9.64 -13.51
N GLU A 75 4.71 9.16 -14.69
CA GLU A 75 3.78 9.88 -15.57
C GLU A 75 2.37 9.97 -14.95
N LYS A 76 1.89 8.92 -14.25
CA LYS A 76 0.64 9.02 -13.45
C LYS A 76 0.78 10.10 -12.37
N CYS A 77 1.89 10.14 -11.63
CA CYS A 77 2.15 11.20 -10.63
C CYS A 77 2.16 12.60 -11.25
N LYS A 78 2.76 12.78 -12.43
CA LYS A 78 2.68 14.06 -13.15
C LYS A 78 1.24 14.47 -13.47
N THR A 79 0.45 13.51 -13.91
CA THR A 79 -0.97 13.75 -14.21
C THR A 79 -1.75 14.13 -12.95
N ASN A 80 -1.52 13.42 -11.84
CA ASN A 80 -2.10 13.76 -10.54
C ASN A 80 -1.77 15.20 -10.14
N LEU A 81 -0.50 15.61 -10.23
CA LEU A 81 -0.05 16.97 -9.92
C LEU A 81 -0.69 18.03 -10.82
N ARG A 82 -0.85 17.75 -12.12
CA ARG A 82 -1.53 18.66 -13.07
C ARG A 82 -3.01 18.84 -12.72
N ASN A 83 -3.64 17.80 -12.18
CA ASN A 83 -5.03 17.81 -11.72
C ASN A 83 -5.20 18.43 -10.32
N GLY A 84 -4.13 18.97 -9.72
CA GLY A 84 -4.18 19.61 -8.41
C GLY A 84 -4.21 18.63 -7.25
N THR A 85 -3.90 17.34 -7.48
CA THR A 85 -3.82 16.32 -6.43
C THR A 85 -2.38 16.06 -6.03
N HIS A 86 -2.21 15.47 -4.84
CA HIS A 86 -0.91 15.21 -4.22
C HIS A 86 -0.58 13.70 -4.29
N PRO A 87 0.36 13.29 -5.16
CA PRO A 87 0.73 11.88 -5.29
C PRO A 87 1.68 11.44 -4.19
N VAL A 88 1.38 10.27 -3.61
CA VAL A 88 2.20 9.55 -2.63
C VAL A 88 2.48 8.16 -3.18
N ILE A 89 3.73 7.75 -3.22
CA ILE A 89 4.14 6.39 -3.58
C ILE A 89 4.49 5.62 -2.31
N ILE A 90 3.79 4.51 -2.06
CA ILE A 90 4.14 3.57 -1.00
C ILE A 90 4.79 2.35 -1.65
N THR A 91 6.02 2.05 -1.24
CA THR A 91 6.80 0.96 -1.81
C THR A 91 7.56 0.19 -0.74
N ILE A 92 8.26 -0.88 -1.13
CA ILE A 92 9.16 -1.63 -0.24
C ILE A 92 10.48 -0.88 -0.06
N PHE A 93 11.13 -1.06 1.09
CA PHE A 93 12.38 -0.37 1.46
C PHE A 93 13.42 -0.34 0.32
N ASP A 94 13.70 -1.49 -0.28
CA ASP A 94 14.71 -1.63 -1.35
C ASP A 94 14.39 -0.79 -2.61
N ARG A 95 13.18 -0.22 -2.72
CA ARG A 95 12.69 0.53 -3.88
C ARG A 95 12.44 2.01 -3.63
N VAL A 96 12.56 2.45 -2.38
CA VAL A 96 12.36 3.86 -2.03
C VAL A 96 13.30 4.77 -2.83
N HIS A 97 14.60 4.49 -2.83
CA HIS A 97 15.56 5.28 -3.59
C HIS A 97 15.33 5.23 -5.11
N THR A 98 14.88 4.08 -5.63
CA THR A 98 14.51 3.97 -7.04
C THR A 98 13.36 4.92 -7.39
N ALA A 99 12.32 4.97 -6.56
CA ALA A 99 11.17 5.85 -6.78
C ALA A 99 11.57 7.33 -6.65
N LEU A 100 12.40 7.68 -5.66
CA LEU A 100 12.90 9.04 -5.47
C LEU A 100 13.74 9.51 -6.68
N ASN A 101 14.67 8.70 -7.15
CA ASN A 101 15.50 9.03 -8.31
C ASN A 101 14.65 9.22 -9.57
N LEU A 102 13.68 8.32 -9.82
CA LEU A 102 12.77 8.46 -10.95
C LEU A 102 11.93 9.75 -10.88
N ALA A 103 11.50 10.14 -9.69
CA ALA A 103 10.78 11.41 -9.49
C ALA A 103 11.70 12.62 -9.73
N GLU A 104 12.95 12.57 -9.25
CA GLU A 104 13.95 13.62 -9.46
C GLU A 104 14.29 13.77 -10.94
N ASP A 105 14.60 12.69 -11.65
CA ASP A 105 14.90 12.68 -13.09
C ASP A 105 13.74 13.25 -13.93
N ALA A 106 12.51 13.10 -13.44
CA ALA A 106 11.32 13.64 -14.07
C ALA A 106 11.00 15.10 -13.68
N GLY A 107 11.84 15.76 -12.87
CA GLY A 107 11.63 17.11 -12.37
C GLY A 107 10.52 17.22 -11.31
N LEU A 108 10.25 16.15 -10.58
CA LEU A 108 9.20 16.07 -9.56
C LEU A 108 9.75 16.00 -8.13
N ALA A 109 11.05 16.26 -7.95
CA ALA A 109 11.66 16.28 -6.62
C ALA A 109 10.87 17.17 -5.65
N GLY A 110 10.58 16.65 -4.46
CA GLY A 110 9.80 17.34 -3.43
C GLY A 110 8.31 17.55 -3.75
N ARG A 111 7.82 17.07 -4.91
CA ARG A 111 6.41 17.14 -5.30
C ARG A 111 5.70 15.79 -5.25
N VAL A 112 6.45 14.72 -5.21
CA VAL A 112 5.99 13.34 -5.01
C VAL A 112 6.60 12.83 -3.72
N GLU A 113 5.78 12.40 -2.80
CA GLU A 113 6.25 11.74 -1.58
C GLU A 113 6.47 10.26 -1.82
N VAL A 114 7.50 9.70 -1.21
CA VAL A 114 7.82 8.27 -1.30
C VAL A 114 8.01 7.72 0.10
N TRP A 115 7.17 6.76 0.49
CA TRP A 115 7.19 6.15 1.81
C TRP A 115 7.52 4.66 1.74
N ASP A 116 8.36 4.22 2.68
CA ASP A 116 8.54 2.80 2.95
C ASP A 116 7.31 2.23 3.65
N VAL A 117 6.79 1.11 3.15
CA VAL A 117 5.56 0.50 3.68
C VAL A 117 5.71 0.01 5.11
N GLN A 118 6.90 -0.48 5.52
CA GLN A 118 7.10 -0.96 6.89
C GLN A 118 7.11 0.21 7.88
N GLN A 119 7.78 1.31 7.53
CA GLN A 119 7.74 2.53 8.34
C GLN A 119 6.34 3.11 8.40
N PHE A 120 5.64 3.15 7.27
CA PHE A 120 4.27 3.63 7.20
C PHE A 120 3.33 2.84 8.11
N LEU A 121 3.44 1.50 8.15
CA LEU A 121 2.65 0.64 9.02
C LEU A 121 3.08 0.78 10.50
N SER A 122 4.40 0.79 10.78
CA SER A 122 4.94 0.86 12.13
C SER A 122 4.57 2.17 12.83
N ALA A 123 4.67 3.32 12.14
CA ALA A 123 4.27 4.61 12.68
C ALA A 123 2.82 4.57 13.18
N ASN A 124 1.91 4.01 12.39
CA ASN A 124 0.51 3.87 12.78
C ASN A 124 0.32 2.97 14.01
N VAL A 125 1.02 1.84 14.07
CA VAL A 125 0.96 0.94 15.24
C VAL A 125 1.38 1.67 16.51
N TYR A 126 2.48 2.42 16.46
CA TYR A 126 2.95 3.20 17.62
C TYR A 126 1.99 4.33 17.99
N GLU A 127 1.55 5.12 17.02
CA GLU A 127 0.65 6.26 17.25
C GLU A 127 -0.71 5.79 17.75
N HIS A 128 -1.30 4.77 17.13
CA HIS A 128 -2.62 4.24 17.52
C HIS A 128 -2.60 3.57 18.90
N SER A 129 -1.50 2.93 19.26
CA SER A 129 -1.28 2.38 20.59
C SER A 129 -0.90 3.44 21.63
N LEU A 130 -0.75 4.72 21.25
CA LEU A 130 -0.24 5.81 22.07
C LEU A 130 1.13 5.48 22.68
N PHE A 131 1.98 4.78 21.93
CA PHE A 131 3.30 4.27 22.33
C PHE A 131 3.26 3.30 23.54
N ASP A 132 2.08 2.83 23.90
CA ASP A 132 1.86 1.87 24.99
C ASP A 132 2.10 0.44 24.47
N GLU A 133 3.05 -0.26 25.09
CA GLU A 133 3.42 -1.62 24.70
C GLU A 133 2.27 -2.62 24.84
N SER A 134 1.44 -2.46 25.89
CA SER A 134 0.31 -3.35 26.14
C SER A 134 -0.77 -3.27 25.03
N LYS A 135 -0.87 -2.13 24.35
CA LYS A 135 -1.83 -1.87 23.28
C LYS A 135 -1.29 -2.20 21.88
N ARG A 136 0.03 -2.34 21.72
CA ARG A 136 0.63 -2.62 20.40
C ARG A 136 0.16 -3.94 19.79
N ASN A 137 0.07 -4.98 20.60
CA ASN A 137 -0.40 -6.30 20.13
C ASN A 137 -1.86 -6.25 19.69
N SER A 138 -2.71 -5.52 20.40
CA SER A 138 -4.10 -5.29 20.01
C SER A 138 -4.17 -4.54 18.66
N THR A 139 -3.42 -3.44 18.51
CA THR A 139 -3.39 -2.66 17.27
C THR A 139 -2.88 -3.49 16.09
N LEU A 140 -1.86 -4.33 16.28
CA LEU A 140 -1.38 -5.25 15.25
C LEU A 140 -2.44 -6.28 14.87
N SER A 141 -3.13 -6.85 15.87
CA SER A 141 -4.23 -7.80 15.66
C SER A 141 -5.36 -7.16 14.85
N ASP A 142 -5.71 -5.91 15.13
CA ASP A 142 -6.73 -5.17 14.41
C ASP A 142 -6.34 -4.94 12.93
N ILE A 143 -5.10 -4.56 12.67
CA ILE A 143 -4.59 -4.40 11.29
C ILE A 143 -4.65 -5.71 10.54
N ILE A 144 -4.19 -6.82 11.15
CA ILE A 144 -4.17 -8.14 10.52
C ILE A 144 -5.58 -8.67 10.29
N SER A 145 -6.48 -8.45 11.23
CA SER A 145 -7.89 -8.82 11.07
C SER A 145 -8.53 -8.09 9.88
N ARG A 146 -8.32 -6.77 9.77
CA ARG A 146 -8.81 -5.97 8.64
C ARG A 146 -8.18 -6.41 7.32
N TYR A 147 -6.87 -6.66 7.29
CA TYR A 147 -6.18 -7.21 6.14
C TYR A 147 -6.79 -8.53 5.69
N ASN A 148 -7.01 -9.46 6.62
CA ASN A 148 -7.59 -10.77 6.31
C ASN A 148 -9.02 -10.68 5.77
N ASN A 149 -9.83 -9.74 6.28
CA ASN A 149 -11.17 -9.47 5.75
C ASN A 149 -11.08 -8.92 4.32
N ILE A 150 -10.20 -7.96 4.06
CA ILE A 150 -9.98 -7.42 2.71
C ILE A 150 -9.59 -8.53 1.74
N VAL A 151 -8.64 -9.40 2.11
CA VAL A 151 -8.25 -10.54 1.27
C VAL A 151 -9.43 -11.46 0.97
N LEU A 152 -10.28 -11.77 1.96
CA LEU A 152 -11.46 -12.62 1.75
C LEU A 152 -12.49 -11.98 0.83
N ASP A 153 -12.66 -10.68 0.90
CA ASP A 153 -13.68 -9.95 0.13
C ASP A 153 -13.23 -9.64 -1.31
N THR A 154 -11.91 -9.52 -1.54
CA THR A 154 -11.39 -8.98 -2.80
C THR A 154 -10.53 -9.95 -3.61
N GLU A 155 -9.98 -10.98 -2.98
CA GLU A 155 -9.06 -11.91 -3.65
C GLU A 155 -9.64 -13.32 -3.78
N THR A 156 -9.31 -13.98 -4.87
CA THR A 156 -9.70 -15.38 -5.10
C THR A 156 -8.80 -16.39 -4.41
N ASP A 157 -7.58 -15.94 -3.99
CA ASP A 157 -6.61 -16.79 -3.28
C ASP A 157 -6.61 -16.49 -1.78
N PRO A 158 -7.32 -17.30 -0.96
CA PRO A 158 -7.39 -17.11 0.48
C PRO A 158 -6.05 -17.37 1.19
N SER A 159 -5.09 -17.93 0.50
CA SER A 159 -3.76 -18.25 1.06
C SER A 159 -2.88 -17.01 1.29
N LEU A 160 -3.33 -15.82 0.84
CA LEU A 160 -2.73 -14.53 1.14
C LEU A 160 -3.00 -14.06 2.57
N ARG A 161 -3.91 -14.71 3.30
CA ARG A 161 -4.20 -14.38 4.70
C ARG A 161 -2.96 -14.55 5.58
N ILE A 162 -2.88 -13.71 6.59
CA ILE A 162 -1.81 -13.74 7.60
C ILE A 162 -2.34 -14.46 8.84
N GLU A 163 -1.68 -15.55 9.23
CA GLU A 163 -1.89 -16.18 10.54
C GLU A 163 -1.06 -15.40 11.57
N PHE A 164 -1.72 -14.95 12.62
CA PHE A 164 -1.10 -14.19 13.70
C PHE A 164 -1.50 -14.79 15.04
N ASP A 165 -0.53 -15.40 15.71
CA ASP A 165 -0.68 -15.82 17.10
C ASP A 165 -0.25 -14.65 18.00
N ALA A 166 -1.22 -13.95 18.56
CA ALA A 166 -0.95 -13.00 19.63
C ALA A 166 -0.52 -13.79 20.88
N LYS A 167 0.79 -13.90 21.08
CA LYS A 167 1.37 -14.46 22.33
C LYS A 167 1.37 -13.40 23.42
#